data_18bdaac776231376adcb418ccee0679f
#
_entry.id   18bdaac776231376adcb418ccee0679f
#
_cell.length_a   1.000
_cell.length_b   1.000
_cell.length_c   1.000
_cell.angle_alpha   90.00
_cell.angle_beta   90.00
_cell.angle_gamma   90.00
#
_symmetry.space_group_name_H-M   'P 1'
#
loop_
_entity.id
_entity.type
_entity.pdbx_description
1 polymer ?
#
loop_
_entity_poly.entity_id
_entity_poly.type
_entity_poly.pdbx_seq_one_letter_code
_entity_poly.pdbx_strand_id
1 'polypeptide(L)'
;MKILVPIKRVADPDNASKLKVSGDGSAVTSEGLEWKMNPFDDWSLEAALRLTENAAEKNARVGEVVLVSIGPNDEHTQRIIREGLAKGAERGILVEAEDGSLDSGVVAAILKAIVDKESPDLVVMGKQAADGDSNVAGTVLAEKLGWPIINSAMSIKTGDDGKTLEVKRELDTGVATVKVSGPAVFTTSDRILQTDSVKNGVTPDSHQYAKLEVGGRYASLKGIMQAKKKP
;
A
#
# COMPACT_ATOMS: atom_id res chain seq x y z
N MET A 1 16.09 4.42 -0.29
CA MET A 1 15.16 3.27 -0.31
C MET A 1 14.07 3.56 -1.33
N LYS A 2 13.76 2.59 -2.19
CA LYS A 2 12.66 2.66 -3.15
C LYS A 2 11.60 1.63 -2.76
N ILE A 3 10.37 2.07 -2.58
CA ILE A 3 9.27 1.21 -2.13
C ILE A 3 8.18 1.18 -3.21
N LEU A 4 7.80 -0.02 -3.64
CA LEU A 4 6.64 -0.25 -4.49
C LEU A 4 5.42 -0.49 -3.61
N VAL A 5 4.36 0.26 -3.86
CA VAL A 5 3.09 0.14 -3.13
C VAL A 5 1.97 -0.19 -4.10
N PRO A 6 1.56 -1.47 -4.19
CA PRO A 6 0.35 -1.86 -4.88
C PRO A 6 -0.89 -1.25 -4.20
N ILE A 7 -1.78 -0.67 -5.00
CA ILE A 7 -3.05 -0.11 -4.55
C ILE A 7 -4.19 -0.60 -5.44
N LYS A 8 -5.32 -0.93 -4.85
CA LYS A 8 -6.51 -1.40 -5.55
C LYS A 8 -7.67 -0.44 -5.33
N ARG A 9 -8.46 -0.17 -6.39
CA ARG A 9 -9.78 0.42 -6.20
C ARG A 9 -10.76 -0.65 -5.71
N VAL A 10 -11.55 -0.31 -4.74
CA VAL A 10 -12.62 -1.18 -4.22
C VAL A 10 -13.91 -0.38 -4.11
N ALA A 11 -15.04 -1.06 -4.18
CA ALA A 11 -16.31 -0.44 -3.80
C ALA A 11 -16.21 -0.02 -2.33
N ASP A 12 -16.69 1.19 -2.02
CA ASP A 12 -16.61 1.74 -0.68
C ASP A 12 -17.35 0.83 0.32
N PRO A 13 -16.64 0.15 1.24
CA PRO A 13 -17.27 -0.77 2.19
C PRO A 13 -18.26 -0.07 3.13
N ASP A 14 -18.15 1.24 3.34
CA ASP A 14 -19.09 2.02 4.13
C ASP A 14 -20.45 2.21 3.41
N ASN A 15 -20.48 1.93 2.10
CA ASN A 15 -21.67 2.02 1.25
C ASN A 15 -22.20 0.65 0.80
N ALA A 16 -21.99 -0.40 1.59
CA ALA A 16 -22.43 -1.76 1.25
C ALA A 16 -23.94 -1.88 0.89
N SER A 17 -24.79 -0.99 1.44
CA SER A 17 -26.23 -0.93 1.11
C SER A 17 -26.51 -0.56 -0.36
N LYS A 18 -25.55 0.02 -1.07
CA LYS A 18 -25.66 0.36 -2.50
C LYS A 18 -25.31 -0.81 -3.42
N LEU A 19 -24.78 -1.90 -2.88
CA LEU A 19 -24.48 -3.10 -3.67
C LEU A 19 -25.76 -3.74 -4.17
N LYS A 20 -25.83 -3.98 -5.47
CA LYS A 20 -26.97 -4.63 -6.12
C LYS A 20 -26.48 -5.85 -6.89
N VAL A 21 -27.22 -6.92 -6.82
CA VAL A 21 -26.97 -8.12 -7.62
C VAL A 21 -27.64 -7.93 -8.99
N SER A 22 -26.98 -8.37 -10.06
CA SER A 22 -27.56 -8.40 -11.40
C SER A 22 -28.85 -9.24 -11.43
N GLY A 23 -29.74 -8.95 -12.37
CA GLY A 23 -31.04 -9.63 -12.43
C GLY A 23 -30.99 -11.14 -12.59
N ASP A 24 -29.86 -11.67 -13.10
CA ASP A 24 -29.58 -13.11 -13.25
C ASP A 24 -28.80 -13.70 -12.06
N GLY A 25 -28.45 -12.88 -11.07
CA GLY A 25 -27.70 -13.29 -9.88
C GLY A 25 -26.22 -13.59 -10.10
N SER A 26 -25.68 -13.34 -11.29
CA SER A 26 -24.31 -13.75 -11.65
C SER A 26 -23.22 -12.76 -11.22
N ALA A 27 -23.56 -11.50 -10.97
CA ALA A 27 -22.60 -10.45 -10.68
C ALA A 27 -23.16 -9.37 -9.76
N VAL A 28 -22.28 -8.61 -9.14
CA VAL A 28 -22.62 -7.34 -8.48
C VAL A 28 -22.53 -6.24 -9.51
N THR A 29 -23.58 -5.40 -9.62
CA THR A 29 -23.57 -4.26 -10.54
C THR A 29 -22.68 -3.16 -9.99
N SER A 30 -21.92 -2.52 -10.87
CA SER A 30 -21.08 -1.37 -10.52
C SER A 30 -21.86 -0.04 -10.52
N GLU A 31 -23.14 -0.06 -10.94
CA GLU A 31 -23.95 1.14 -11.05
C GLU A 31 -24.24 1.77 -9.69
N GLY A 32 -23.89 3.04 -9.54
CA GLY A 32 -24.10 3.80 -8.31
C GLY A 32 -23.14 3.49 -7.17
N LEU A 33 -22.12 2.65 -7.40
CA LEU A 33 -21.07 2.40 -6.41
C LEU A 33 -20.14 3.61 -6.32
N GLU A 34 -19.78 3.96 -5.10
CA GLU A 34 -18.64 4.82 -4.84
C GLU A 34 -17.37 3.95 -4.77
N TRP A 35 -16.29 4.42 -5.39
CA TRP A 35 -15.02 3.71 -5.42
C TRP A 35 -13.99 4.48 -4.61
N LYS A 36 -13.19 3.77 -3.84
CA LYS A 36 -12.07 4.34 -3.09
C LYS A 36 -10.85 3.43 -3.12
N MET A 37 -9.72 3.96 -2.68
CA MET A 37 -8.53 3.13 -2.42
C MET A 37 -8.86 2.10 -1.35
N ASN A 38 -8.44 0.87 -1.56
CA ASN A 38 -8.57 -0.18 -0.55
C ASN A 38 -7.97 0.30 0.79
N PRO A 39 -8.72 0.23 1.90
CA PRO A 39 -8.23 0.71 3.20
C PRO A 39 -6.91 0.08 3.63
N PHE A 40 -6.71 -1.20 3.35
CA PHE A 40 -5.45 -1.90 3.68
C PHE A 40 -4.27 -1.36 2.89
N ASP A 41 -4.48 -0.91 1.64
CA ASP A 41 -3.44 -0.32 0.81
C ASP A 41 -3.12 1.10 1.25
N ASP A 42 -4.10 1.83 1.77
CA ASP A 42 -3.91 3.16 2.34
C ASP A 42 -3.02 3.12 3.59
N TRP A 43 -3.16 2.08 4.43
CA TRP A 43 -2.24 1.83 5.55
C TRP A 43 -0.82 1.54 5.07
N SER A 44 -0.69 0.75 4.02
CA SER A 44 0.60 0.41 3.43
C SER A 44 1.29 1.61 2.81
N LEU A 45 0.52 2.46 2.12
CA LEU A 45 1.01 3.73 1.60
C LEU A 45 1.53 4.63 2.72
N GLU A 46 0.78 4.78 3.81
CA GLU A 46 1.21 5.56 4.97
C GLU A 46 2.53 5.04 5.55
N ALA A 47 2.67 3.71 5.69
CA ALA A 47 3.91 3.09 6.16
C ALA A 47 5.09 3.39 5.23
N ALA A 48 4.89 3.25 3.91
CA ALA A 48 5.91 3.54 2.91
C ALA A 48 6.33 5.02 2.91
N LEU A 49 5.36 5.93 3.08
CA LEU A 49 5.64 7.37 3.19
C LEU A 49 6.48 7.68 4.43
N ARG A 50 6.12 7.13 5.61
CA ARG A 50 6.89 7.29 6.85
C ARG A 50 8.31 6.72 6.74
N LEU A 51 8.50 5.59 6.06
CA LEU A 51 9.82 4.99 5.83
C LEU A 51 10.72 5.85 4.93
N THR A 52 10.14 6.67 4.06
CA THR A 52 10.85 7.41 3.02
C THR A 52 10.84 8.91 3.19
N GLU A 53 10.51 9.43 4.38
CA GLU A 53 10.50 10.87 4.64
C GLU A 53 11.34 11.26 5.87
N ASN A 54 11.83 12.48 5.91
CA ASN A 54 12.25 13.14 7.15
C ASN A 54 11.10 14.04 7.63
N ALA A 55 10.30 13.53 8.56
CA ALA A 55 9.11 14.24 9.01
C ALA A 55 9.42 15.53 9.83
N ALA A 56 10.65 15.70 10.32
CA ALA A 56 11.08 16.94 10.97
C ALA A 56 11.36 18.06 9.97
N GLU A 57 11.58 17.73 8.70
CA GLU A 57 11.84 18.67 7.62
C GLU A 57 10.67 18.68 6.64
N LYS A 58 10.05 19.82 6.46
CA LYS A 58 8.87 19.95 5.59
C LYS A 58 9.15 19.49 4.16
N ASN A 59 8.47 18.43 3.73
CA ASN A 59 8.57 17.78 2.41
C ASN A 59 9.95 17.18 2.07
N ALA A 60 10.81 16.90 3.05
CA ALA A 60 12.05 16.19 2.79
C ALA A 60 11.75 14.71 2.57
N ARG A 61 12.17 14.19 1.41
CA ARG A 61 12.09 12.76 1.07
C ARG A 61 13.50 12.19 1.12
N VAL A 62 13.62 11.03 1.71
CA VAL A 62 14.86 10.24 1.80
C VAL A 62 14.80 8.95 1.02
N GLY A 63 13.71 8.77 0.27
CA GLY A 63 13.47 7.63 -0.61
C GLY A 63 12.36 7.92 -1.61
N GLU A 64 12.02 6.93 -2.41
CA GLU A 64 10.99 6.98 -3.45
C GLU A 64 9.85 6.01 -3.13
N VAL A 65 8.60 6.47 -3.26
CA VAL A 65 7.41 5.63 -3.21
C VAL A 65 6.76 5.60 -4.59
N VAL A 66 6.67 4.41 -5.17
CA VAL A 66 6.04 4.19 -6.48
C VAL A 66 4.75 3.43 -6.26
N LEU A 67 3.64 4.01 -6.69
CA LEU A 67 2.34 3.33 -6.68
C LEU A 67 2.19 2.45 -7.91
N VAL A 68 1.51 1.32 -7.75
CA VAL A 68 1.05 0.53 -8.89
C VAL A 68 -0.39 0.10 -8.68
N SER A 69 -1.24 0.34 -9.67
CA SER A 69 -2.60 -0.17 -9.70
C SER A 69 -2.79 -1.04 -10.94
N ILE A 70 -3.47 -2.16 -10.76
CA ILE A 70 -3.81 -3.10 -11.84
C ILE A 70 -5.33 -3.10 -11.95
N GLY A 71 -5.86 -2.76 -13.10
CA GLY A 71 -7.30 -2.68 -13.33
C GLY A 71 -7.66 -1.86 -14.56
N PRO A 72 -8.95 -1.60 -14.79
CA PRO A 72 -9.38 -0.79 -15.93
C PRO A 72 -8.79 0.61 -15.92
N ASN A 73 -8.50 1.13 -17.10
CA ASN A 73 -8.03 2.50 -17.29
C ASN A 73 -9.23 3.46 -17.28
N ASP A 74 -9.86 3.60 -16.13
CA ASP A 74 -11.03 4.44 -15.90
C ASP A 74 -10.74 5.57 -14.89
N GLU A 75 -11.70 6.46 -14.72
CA GLU A 75 -11.59 7.60 -13.79
C GLU A 75 -11.41 7.16 -12.33
N HIS A 76 -11.98 6.01 -11.93
CA HIS A 76 -11.92 5.51 -10.56
C HIS A 76 -10.52 5.00 -10.23
N THR A 77 -9.93 4.22 -11.13
CA THR A 77 -8.55 3.72 -10.98
C THR A 77 -7.55 4.88 -11.01
N GLN A 78 -7.72 5.82 -11.95
CA GLN A 78 -6.86 7.01 -12.02
C GLN A 78 -7.00 7.88 -10.76
N ARG A 79 -8.22 7.99 -10.19
CA ARG A 79 -8.46 8.78 -8.99
C ARG A 79 -7.70 8.27 -7.78
N ILE A 80 -7.70 6.96 -7.52
CA ILE A 80 -6.95 6.41 -6.38
C ILE A 80 -5.43 6.59 -6.53
N ILE A 81 -4.89 6.48 -7.76
CA ILE A 81 -3.49 6.78 -8.02
C ILE A 81 -3.20 8.25 -7.72
N ARG A 82 -4.03 9.17 -8.22
CA ARG A 82 -3.87 10.61 -7.94
C ARG A 82 -4.01 10.95 -6.47
N GLU A 83 -4.87 10.25 -5.74
CA GLU A 83 -4.99 10.38 -4.28
C GLU A 83 -3.68 10.00 -3.59
N GLY A 84 -3.10 8.84 -3.92
CA GLY A 84 -1.83 8.41 -3.34
C GLY A 84 -0.66 9.35 -3.71
N LEU A 85 -0.64 9.87 -4.94
CA LEU A 85 0.32 10.91 -5.35
C LEU A 85 0.15 12.20 -4.55
N ALA A 86 -1.09 12.58 -4.24
CA ALA A 86 -1.40 13.77 -3.43
C ALA A 86 -1.01 13.59 -1.96
N LYS A 87 -1.08 12.37 -1.42
CA LYS A 87 -0.61 11.99 -0.08
C LYS A 87 0.92 12.02 0.04
N GLY A 88 1.65 11.90 -1.07
CA GLY A 88 3.10 12.06 -1.06
C GLY A 88 3.91 11.10 -1.94
N ALA A 89 3.31 10.09 -2.55
CA ALA A 89 4.04 9.21 -3.47
C ALA A 89 4.62 10.01 -4.66
N GLU A 90 5.76 9.56 -5.20
CA GLU A 90 6.48 10.29 -6.22
C GLU A 90 5.91 10.09 -7.62
N ARG A 91 5.50 8.85 -7.95
CA ARG A 91 4.90 8.51 -9.25
C ARG A 91 3.96 7.33 -9.14
N GLY A 92 3.15 7.13 -10.19
CA GLY A 92 2.17 6.06 -10.27
C GLY A 92 2.26 5.29 -11.58
N ILE A 93 2.02 3.99 -11.50
CA ILE A 93 1.96 3.07 -12.63
C ILE A 93 0.54 2.50 -12.69
N LEU A 94 -0.11 2.63 -13.84
CA LEU A 94 -1.34 1.92 -14.15
C LEU A 94 -1.03 0.78 -15.09
N VAL A 95 -1.35 -0.44 -14.68
CA VAL A 95 -1.37 -1.62 -15.55
C VAL A 95 -2.81 -1.89 -15.95
N GLU A 96 -3.12 -1.66 -17.23
CA GLU A 96 -4.46 -1.84 -17.75
C GLU A 96 -4.82 -3.31 -17.85
N ALA A 97 -5.92 -3.69 -17.21
CA ALA A 97 -6.47 -5.04 -17.20
C ALA A 97 -7.96 -5.00 -16.86
N GLU A 98 -8.71 -5.97 -17.34
CA GLU A 98 -10.12 -6.15 -16.99
C GLU A 98 -10.26 -6.82 -15.62
N ASP A 99 -11.14 -6.30 -14.75
CA ASP A 99 -11.33 -6.82 -13.38
C ASP A 99 -11.61 -8.33 -13.36
N GLY A 100 -12.45 -8.82 -14.27
CA GLY A 100 -12.81 -10.22 -14.37
C GLY A 100 -11.68 -11.16 -14.78
N SER A 101 -10.54 -10.62 -15.24
CA SER A 101 -9.35 -11.38 -15.60
C SER A 101 -8.32 -11.49 -14.46
N LEU A 102 -8.57 -10.83 -13.34
CA LEU A 102 -7.63 -10.71 -12.24
C LEU A 102 -7.96 -11.66 -11.11
N ASP A 103 -7.06 -12.60 -10.87
CA ASP A 103 -6.96 -13.36 -9.64
C ASP A 103 -5.65 -13.06 -8.91
N SER A 104 -5.46 -13.61 -7.72
CA SER A 104 -4.24 -13.38 -6.93
C SER A 104 -2.96 -13.86 -7.63
N GLY A 105 -3.05 -14.90 -8.45
CA GLY A 105 -1.91 -15.45 -9.21
C GLY A 105 -1.50 -14.55 -10.36
N VAL A 106 -2.49 -14.04 -11.12
CA VAL A 106 -2.29 -13.08 -12.21
C VAL A 106 -1.74 -11.76 -11.66
N VAL A 107 -2.35 -11.23 -10.61
CA VAL A 107 -1.88 -10.00 -9.93
C VAL A 107 -0.43 -10.16 -9.48
N ALA A 108 -0.08 -11.27 -8.83
CA ALA A 108 1.30 -11.51 -8.39
C ALA A 108 2.29 -11.63 -9.57
N ALA A 109 1.87 -12.20 -10.70
CA ALA A 109 2.72 -12.29 -11.90
C ALA A 109 2.97 -10.91 -12.52
N ILE A 110 1.94 -10.06 -12.59
CA ILE A 110 2.06 -8.68 -13.08
C ILE A 110 2.97 -7.87 -12.14
N LEU A 111 2.72 -7.96 -10.82
CA LEU A 111 3.54 -7.26 -9.82
C LEU A 111 5.01 -7.70 -9.90
N LYS A 112 5.27 -9.01 -10.13
CA LYS A 112 6.64 -9.49 -10.33
C LYS A 112 7.30 -8.80 -11.53
N ALA A 113 6.63 -8.70 -12.66
CA ALA A 113 7.18 -8.03 -13.83
C ALA A 113 7.47 -6.53 -13.56
N ILE A 114 6.63 -5.87 -12.76
CA ILE A 114 6.88 -4.49 -12.31
C ILE A 114 8.09 -4.43 -11.37
N VAL A 115 8.22 -5.35 -10.41
CA VAL A 115 9.38 -5.43 -9.51
C VAL A 115 10.66 -5.65 -10.30
N ASP A 116 10.68 -6.54 -11.28
CA ASP A 116 11.84 -6.78 -12.13
C ASP A 116 12.27 -5.51 -12.90
N LYS A 117 11.29 -4.70 -13.34
CA LYS A 117 11.54 -3.43 -14.05
C LYS A 117 11.95 -2.30 -13.14
N GLU A 118 11.29 -2.15 -11.99
CA GLU A 118 11.46 -1.04 -11.07
C GLU A 118 12.60 -1.25 -10.08
N SER A 119 12.97 -2.49 -9.80
CA SER A 119 14.00 -2.89 -8.83
C SER A 119 13.84 -2.20 -7.47
N PRO A 120 12.67 -2.30 -6.81
CA PRO A 120 12.47 -1.69 -5.51
C PRO A 120 13.23 -2.45 -4.42
N ASP A 121 13.53 -1.76 -3.31
CA ASP A 121 14.08 -2.39 -2.11
C ASP A 121 13.00 -3.16 -1.33
N LEU A 122 11.75 -2.66 -1.37
CA LEU A 122 10.61 -3.25 -0.68
C LEU A 122 9.35 -3.19 -1.55
N VAL A 123 8.48 -4.19 -1.37
CA VAL A 123 7.07 -4.11 -1.73
C VAL A 123 6.27 -4.03 -0.44
N VAL A 124 5.50 -2.97 -0.25
CA VAL A 124 4.64 -2.78 0.93
C VAL A 124 3.20 -2.69 0.45
N MET A 125 2.35 -3.63 0.84
CA MET A 125 1.00 -3.75 0.31
C MET A 125 -0.02 -4.09 1.40
N GLY A 126 -1.29 -3.85 1.12
CA GLY A 126 -2.38 -4.29 1.99
C GLY A 126 -2.37 -5.81 2.16
N LYS A 127 -2.70 -6.29 3.36
CA LYS A 127 -2.79 -7.73 3.59
C LYS A 127 -3.86 -8.38 2.71
N GLN A 128 -4.91 -7.64 2.36
CA GLN A 128 -6.05 -8.10 1.57
C GLN A 128 -6.78 -6.92 0.94
N ALA A 129 -7.69 -7.20 0.02
CA ALA A 129 -8.63 -6.23 -0.50
C ALA A 129 -10.00 -6.40 0.18
N ALA A 130 -10.65 -5.28 0.54
CA ALA A 130 -11.92 -5.28 1.26
C ALA A 130 -13.10 -5.87 0.47
N ASP A 131 -12.93 -6.06 -0.84
CA ASP A 131 -13.94 -6.63 -1.74
C ASP A 131 -13.82 -8.14 -1.95
N GLY A 132 -12.72 -8.77 -1.56
CA GLY A 132 -12.52 -10.20 -1.86
C GLY A 132 -11.81 -11.00 -0.75
N ASP A 133 -11.17 -10.36 0.19
CA ASP A 133 -10.54 -10.93 1.41
C ASP A 133 -9.60 -12.13 1.18
N SER A 134 -9.07 -12.31 -0.04
CA SER A 134 -8.28 -13.52 -0.37
C SER A 134 -6.95 -13.62 0.36
N ASN A 135 -6.32 -12.50 0.72
CA ASN A 135 -5.04 -12.44 1.47
C ASN A 135 -3.90 -13.31 0.90
N VAL A 136 -3.84 -13.48 -0.41
CA VAL A 136 -2.92 -14.42 -1.08
C VAL A 136 -1.90 -13.73 -1.98
N ALA A 137 -2.24 -12.60 -2.61
CA ALA A 137 -1.43 -11.99 -3.65
C ALA A 137 0.01 -11.65 -3.18
N GLY A 138 0.16 -11.14 -1.97
CA GLY A 138 1.49 -10.82 -1.40
C GLY A 138 2.36 -12.05 -1.18
N THR A 139 1.77 -13.14 -0.70
CA THR A 139 2.49 -14.40 -0.47
C THR A 139 2.93 -15.03 -1.80
N VAL A 140 2.06 -15.05 -2.80
CA VAL A 140 2.40 -15.56 -4.13
C VAL A 140 3.46 -14.69 -4.81
N LEU A 141 3.39 -13.37 -4.62
CA LEU A 141 4.41 -12.45 -5.14
C LEU A 141 5.79 -12.74 -4.52
N ALA A 142 5.85 -12.86 -3.20
CA ALA A 142 7.10 -13.15 -2.48
C ALA A 142 7.73 -14.46 -2.96
N GLU A 143 6.93 -15.52 -3.10
CA GLU A 143 7.39 -16.80 -3.64
C GLU A 143 7.93 -16.66 -5.07
N LYS A 144 7.21 -15.97 -5.95
CA LYS A 144 7.67 -15.72 -7.33
C LYS A 144 8.97 -14.91 -7.41
N LEU A 145 9.24 -14.07 -6.43
CA LEU A 145 10.45 -13.25 -6.33
C LEU A 145 11.60 -13.97 -5.64
N GLY A 146 11.33 -15.04 -4.87
CA GLY A 146 12.29 -15.64 -3.95
C GLY A 146 12.63 -14.69 -2.80
N TRP A 147 11.73 -13.79 -2.43
CA TRP A 147 11.92 -12.81 -1.37
C TRP A 147 11.24 -13.24 -0.07
N PRO A 148 11.80 -12.86 1.08
CA PRO A 148 11.08 -13.05 2.34
C PRO A 148 9.80 -12.23 2.36
N ILE A 149 8.76 -12.80 3.00
CA ILE A 149 7.52 -12.08 3.27
C ILE A 149 7.29 -11.91 4.77
N ILE A 150 6.86 -10.73 5.17
CA ILE A 150 6.41 -10.43 6.52
C ILE A 150 4.95 -10.00 6.47
N ASN A 151 4.06 -10.90 6.86
CA ASN A 151 2.63 -10.64 6.88
C ASN A 151 2.23 -9.88 8.15
N SER A 152 1.21 -8.99 8.01
CA SER A 152 0.58 -8.26 9.12
C SER A 152 1.58 -7.45 9.94
N ALA A 153 2.48 -6.73 9.26
CA ALA A 153 3.41 -5.82 9.90
C ALA A 153 2.65 -4.73 10.66
N MET A 154 2.98 -4.56 11.94
CA MET A 154 2.40 -3.57 12.83
C MET A 154 3.39 -2.48 13.26
N SER A 155 4.68 -2.74 13.12
CA SER A 155 5.72 -1.70 13.23
C SER A 155 6.96 -2.07 12.43
N ILE A 156 7.68 -1.07 11.96
CA ILE A 156 8.91 -1.21 11.19
C ILE A 156 9.93 -0.22 11.75
N LYS A 157 11.10 -0.74 12.12
CA LYS A 157 12.22 0.08 12.56
C LYS A 157 13.45 -0.22 11.70
N THR A 158 14.05 0.81 11.13
CA THR A 158 15.35 0.69 10.47
C THR A 158 16.44 0.53 11.51
N GLY A 159 17.31 -0.45 11.34
CA GLY A 159 18.46 -0.67 12.21
C GLY A 159 19.54 0.39 12.01
N ASP A 160 20.50 0.43 12.93
CA ASP A 160 21.60 1.41 12.91
C ASP A 160 22.51 1.29 11.68
N ASP A 161 22.48 0.13 11.01
CA ASP A 161 23.19 -0.11 9.75
C ASP A 161 22.49 0.51 8.51
N GLY A 162 21.29 1.07 8.70
CA GLY A 162 20.45 1.64 7.63
C GLY A 162 19.95 0.63 6.59
N LYS A 163 20.16 -0.67 6.80
CA LYS A 163 19.86 -1.76 5.85
C LYS A 163 18.96 -2.84 6.43
N THR A 164 19.11 -3.13 7.70
CA THR A 164 18.29 -4.12 8.41
C THR A 164 17.00 -3.47 8.86
N LEU A 165 15.88 -4.14 8.64
CA LEU A 165 14.58 -3.74 9.18
C LEU A 165 14.19 -4.71 10.29
N GLU A 166 13.89 -4.18 11.46
CA GLU A 166 13.24 -4.90 12.55
C GLU A 166 11.73 -4.64 12.43
N VAL A 167 10.97 -5.71 12.25
CA VAL A 167 9.53 -5.65 12.02
C VAL A 167 8.81 -6.44 13.09
N LYS A 168 7.86 -5.79 13.77
CA LYS A 168 6.89 -6.50 14.61
C LYS A 168 5.69 -6.86 13.75
N ARG A 169 5.31 -8.12 13.82
CA ARG A 169 4.15 -8.65 13.09
C ARG A 169 3.12 -9.22 14.04
N GLU A 170 1.87 -9.07 13.67
CA GLU A 170 0.74 -9.63 14.41
C GLU A 170 0.58 -11.12 14.07
N LEU A 171 0.33 -11.92 15.11
CA LEU A 171 -0.02 -13.34 15.06
C LEU A 171 -1.29 -13.56 15.87
N ASP A 172 -2.00 -14.64 15.63
CA ASP A 172 -3.19 -15.01 16.43
C ASP A 172 -2.85 -15.21 17.91
N THR A 173 -1.63 -15.63 18.21
CA THR A 173 -1.15 -15.91 19.57
C THR A 173 -0.33 -14.79 20.20
N GLY A 174 -0.15 -13.66 19.50
CA GLY A 174 0.62 -12.53 20.03
C GLY A 174 1.39 -11.76 18.97
N VAL A 175 2.60 -11.29 19.30
CA VAL A 175 3.46 -10.49 18.43
C VAL A 175 4.81 -11.16 18.26
N ALA A 176 5.24 -11.32 17.01
CA ALA A 176 6.60 -11.75 16.71
C ALA A 176 7.44 -10.55 16.23
N THR A 177 8.71 -10.51 16.66
CA THR A 177 9.70 -9.58 16.12
C THR A 177 10.63 -10.33 15.20
N VAL A 178 10.75 -9.86 13.97
CA VAL A 178 11.63 -10.46 12.95
C VAL A 178 12.56 -9.39 12.39
N LYS A 179 13.74 -9.84 11.94
CA LYS A 179 14.71 -8.97 11.26
C LYS A 179 14.86 -9.44 9.82
N VAL A 180 14.89 -8.50 8.91
CA VAL A 180 15.11 -8.76 7.49
C VAL A 180 16.14 -7.77 6.94
N SER A 181 17.03 -8.28 6.09
CA SER A 181 18.00 -7.48 5.34
C SER A 181 17.82 -7.78 3.86
N GLY A 182 17.90 -6.76 3.02
CA GLY A 182 17.69 -6.89 1.58
C GLY A 182 16.21 -6.77 1.18
N PRO A 183 15.89 -7.08 -0.08
CA PRO A 183 14.55 -6.90 -0.60
C PRO A 183 13.55 -7.85 0.06
N ALA A 184 12.34 -7.35 0.30
CA ALA A 184 11.28 -8.09 0.98
C ALA A 184 9.88 -7.62 0.57
N VAL A 185 8.89 -8.47 0.81
CA VAL A 185 7.46 -8.14 0.68
C VAL A 185 6.87 -8.00 2.08
N PHE A 186 6.20 -6.88 2.36
CA PHE A 186 5.46 -6.67 3.60
C PHE A 186 3.98 -6.52 3.30
N THR A 187 3.14 -7.16 4.11
CA THR A 187 1.74 -6.76 4.22
C THR A 187 1.52 -6.08 5.57
N THR A 188 0.64 -5.08 5.63
CA THR A 188 0.45 -4.28 6.84
C THR A 188 -0.87 -4.57 7.53
N SER A 189 -0.90 -4.43 8.86
CA SER A 189 -2.12 -4.32 9.65
C SER A 189 -2.45 -2.85 9.95
N ASP A 190 -3.65 -2.57 10.45
CA ASP A 190 -4.08 -1.24 10.87
C ASP A 190 -3.19 -0.64 11.97
N ARG A 191 -2.57 -1.48 12.79
CA ARG A 191 -1.65 -1.05 13.86
C ARG A 191 -0.41 -0.32 13.34
N ILE A 192 -0.11 -0.44 12.05
CA ILE A 192 0.96 0.34 11.39
C ILE A 192 0.71 1.85 11.42
N LEU A 193 -0.54 2.28 11.65
CA LEU A 193 -0.92 3.68 11.76
C LEU A 193 -0.59 4.33 13.10
N GLN A 194 -0.17 3.56 14.11
CA GLN A 194 0.22 4.11 15.41
C GLN A 194 1.32 5.16 15.25
N THR A 195 1.39 6.09 16.19
CA THR A 195 2.26 7.28 16.09
C THR A 195 3.75 6.95 16.07
N ASP A 196 4.13 5.82 16.65
CA ASP A 196 5.52 5.34 16.82
C ASP A 196 5.82 4.05 16.07
N SER A 197 4.89 3.60 15.22
CA SER A 197 4.99 2.29 14.54
C SER A 197 6.08 2.23 13.47
N VAL A 198 6.42 3.36 12.83
CA VAL A 198 7.43 3.40 11.77
C VAL A 198 8.55 4.36 12.17
N LYS A 199 9.77 3.82 12.25
CA LYS A 199 11.00 4.55 12.55
C LYS A 199 12.05 4.25 11.50
N ASN A 200 12.38 5.26 10.71
CA ASN A 200 13.25 5.11 9.54
C ASN A 200 14.72 5.48 9.78
N GLY A 201 15.07 5.85 11.02
CA GLY A 201 16.42 6.26 11.37
C GLY A 201 16.84 7.68 10.90
N VAL A 202 15.97 8.36 10.14
CA VAL A 202 16.22 9.74 9.64
C VAL A 202 15.30 10.74 10.32
N THR A 203 14.02 10.44 10.41
CA THR A 203 13.08 11.18 11.24
C THR A 203 13.50 11.04 12.71
N PRO A 204 13.74 12.15 13.46
CA PRO A 204 14.10 12.05 14.87
C PRO A 204 13.13 11.23 15.70
N ASP A 205 13.62 10.42 16.62
CA ASP A 205 12.79 9.58 17.49
C ASP A 205 11.82 10.38 18.37
N SER A 206 12.11 11.66 18.61
CA SER A 206 11.21 12.60 19.32
C SER A 206 10.02 13.06 18.48
N HIS A 207 10.06 12.85 17.15
CA HIS A 207 8.94 13.19 16.28
C HIS A 207 7.80 12.21 16.50
N GLN A 208 6.60 12.73 16.70
CA GLN A 208 5.38 11.93 16.78
C GLN A 208 4.50 12.25 15.57
N TYR A 209 4.19 11.23 14.81
CA TYR A 209 3.19 11.36 13.76
C TYR A 209 1.81 11.65 14.36
N ALA A 210 0.96 12.34 13.60
CA ALA A 210 -0.43 12.50 14.02
C ALA A 210 -1.10 11.13 14.19
N LYS A 211 -1.95 11.02 15.21
CA LYS A 211 -2.78 9.83 15.39
C LYS A 211 -3.76 9.74 14.23
N LEU A 212 -3.71 8.65 13.51
CA LEU A 212 -4.62 8.33 12.42
C LEU A 212 -5.63 7.29 12.92
N GLU A 213 -6.92 7.61 12.86
CA GLU A 213 -7.97 6.72 13.38
C GLU A 213 -8.57 5.83 12.29
N VAL A 214 -8.64 6.37 11.07
CA VAL A 214 -9.23 5.67 9.93
C VAL A 214 -8.40 5.99 8.68
N GLY A 215 -7.59 5.04 8.22
CA GLY A 215 -6.79 5.19 7.01
C GLY A 215 -5.47 5.95 7.19
N GLY A 216 -4.78 6.22 6.09
CA GLY A 216 -3.54 6.99 6.05
C GLY A 216 -3.79 8.50 6.15
N ARG A 217 -2.71 9.27 6.01
CA ARG A 217 -2.78 10.74 6.04
C ARG A 217 -3.69 11.32 4.95
N TYR A 218 -4.28 12.49 5.26
CA TYR A 218 -5.02 13.25 4.27
C TYR A 218 -4.09 13.99 3.31
N ALA A 219 -4.50 14.08 2.05
CA ALA A 219 -3.81 14.88 1.06
C ALA A 219 -3.96 16.39 1.38
N SER A 220 -2.84 17.12 1.39
CA SER A 220 -2.89 18.57 1.50
C SER A 220 -3.34 19.21 0.18
N LEU A 221 -3.88 20.44 0.23
CA LEU A 221 -4.22 21.19 -0.99
C LEU A 221 -3.02 21.32 -1.94
N LYS A 222 -1.83 21.56 -1.39
CA LYS A 222 -0.58 21.59 -2.17
C LYS A 222 -0.28 20.24 -2.82
N GLY A 223 -0.46 19.14 -2.07
CA GLY A 223 -0.30 17.78 -2.58
C GLY A 223 -1.24 17.48 -3.75
N ILE A 224 -2.51 17.86 -3.63
CA ILE A 224 -3.52 17.69 -4.69
C ILE A 224 -3.11 18.46 -5.97
N MET A 225 -2.64 19.70 -5.81
CA MET A 225 -2.17 20.49 -6.96
C MET A 225 -0.91 19.89 -7.61
N GLN A 226 0.01 19.37 -6.80
CA GLN A 226 1.24 18.73 -7.28
C GLN A 226 0.98 17.38 -7.95
N ALA A 227 0.04 16.59 -7.45
CA ALA A 227 -0.30 15.28 -8.00
C ALA A 227 -0.71 15.33 -9.48
N LYS A 228 -1.30 16.45 -9.94
CA LYS A 228 -1.65 16.66 -11.35
C LYS A 228 -0.43 16.73 -12.28
N LYS A 229 0.76 16.98 -11.75
CA LYS A 229 2.01 17.15 -12.50
C LYS A 229 2.95 15.96 -12.36
N LYS A 230 2.64 15.03 -11.46
CA LYS A 230 3.45 13.83 -11.24
C LYS A 230 3.16 12.77 -12.32
N PRO A 231 4.21 12.04 -12.78
CA PRO A 231 4.07 10.95 -13.72
C PRO A 231 3.40 9.73 -13.09
#